data_bc6f472df037578e4ebbbebd3e4ba22a
#
_entry.id   bc6f472df037578e4ebbbebd3e4ba22a
#
_cell.length_a   1.000
_cell.length_b   1.000
_cell.length_c   1.000
_cell.angle_alpha   90.00
_cell.angle_beta   90.00
_cell.angle_gamma   90.00
#
_symmetry.space_group_name_H-M   'P 1'
#
loop_
_entity.id
_entity.type
_entity.pdbx_description
1 polymer ?
#
loop_
_entity_poly.entity_id
_entity_poly.type
_entity_poly.pdbx_seq_one_letter_code
_entity_poly.pdbx_strand_id
1 'polypeptide(L)'
;MHIYRTILAALLLCGVAALTSGCPGLAPGSRAYRPLPQWESKFSAQARRDVFPNDVRQKPDGFTNTLVVWTGVITNIEYIADPPPRMVRFYAAHHYFDWIEDISIQRERFFLSPRGEGAFAVQWIAQTADDQKFVDQFAVGDMLIAYGYPTVVRSNYVALNPAQNLRAIKPQWYRTDILDYGRPGEPSKILKTAW
;
A
#
# COMPACT_ATOMS: atom_id res chain seq x y z
N MET A 1 10.84 54.58 29.05
CA MET A 1 10.43 54.45 27.63
C MET A 1 11.09 53.29 26.88
N HIS A 2 12.20 52.73 27.33
CA HIS A 2 12.88 51.57 26.68
C HIS A 2 12.23 50.21 26.93
N ILE A 3 11.61 50.00 28.09
CA ILE A 3 11.01 48.70 28.48
C ILE A 3 9.81 48.31 27.59
N TYR A 4 8.99 49.28 27.20
CA TYR A 4 7.83 49.01 26.32
C TYR A 4 8.24 48.62 24.89
N ARG A 5 9.36 49.12 24.39
CA ARG A 5 9.89 48.77 23.07
C ARG A 5 10.40 47.33 23.02
N THR A 6 11.04 46.86 24.10
CA THR A 6 11.52 45.46 24.19
C THR A 6 10.39 44.46 24.31
N ILE A 7 9.34 44.79 25.06
CA ILE A 7 8.17 43.90 25.20
C ILE A 7 7.40 43.80 23.88
N LEU A 8 7.24 44.92 23.16
CA LEU A 8 6.55 44.92 21.87
C LEU A 8 7.32 44.12 20.80
N ALA A 9 8.66 44.22 20.79
CA ALA A 9 9.50 43.44 19.89
C ALA A 9 9.45 41.91 20.18
N ALA A 10 9.42 41.54 21.47
CA ALA A 10 9.30 40.15 21.88
C ALA A 10 7.94 39.54 21.51
N LEU A 11 6.85 40.29 21.66
CA LEU A 11 5.53 39.85 21.25
C LEU A 11 5.38 39.73 19.73
N LEU A 12 5.99 40.60 18.95
CA LEU A 12 6.03 40.50 17.49
C LEU A 12 6.84 39.30 17.01
N LEU A 13 7.97 38.99 17.63
CA LEU A 13 8.78 37.81 17.32
C LEU A 13 8.04 36.50 17.65
N CYS A 14 7.35 36.42 18.79
CA CYS A 14 6.54 35.27 19.14
C CYS A 14 5.34 35.09 18.20
N GLY A 15 4.72 36.17 17.75
CA GLY A 15 3.61 36.11 16.78
C GLY A 15 4.03 35.59 15.40
N VAL A 16 5.21 35.99 14.92
CA VAL A 16 5.76 35.51 13.64
C VAL A 16 6.18 34.04 13.72
N ALA A 17 6.75 33.61 14.85
CA ALA A 17 7.10 32.20 15.06
C ALA A 17 5.86 31.28 15.12
N ALA A 18 4.74 31.77 15.65
CA ALA A 18 3.48 31.02 15.66
C ALA A 18 2.81 30.89 14.27
N LEU A 19 3.07 31.84 13.37
CA LEU A 19 2.55 31.80 11.99
C LEU A 19 3.38 30.90 11.07
N THR A 20 4.64 30.61 11.43
CA THR A 20 5.51 29.70 10.66
C THR A 20 5.45 28.25 11.13
N SER A 21 4.83 27.97 12.26
CA SER A 21 4.45 26.61 12.64
C SER A 21 3.21 26.21 11.85
N GLY A 22 3.35 26.16 10.52
CA GLY A 22 2.38 25.56 9.63
C GLY A 22 2.07 24.17 10.14
N CYS A 23 0.79 23.85 10.26
CA CYS A 23 0.32 22.52 10.62
C CYS A 23 1.16 21.45 9.93
N PRO A 24 1.81 20.54 10.65
CA PRO A 24 2.64 19.49 10.05
C PRO A 24 1.85 18.48 9.20
N GLY A 25 0.61 18.79 8.86
CA GLY A 25 -0.29 17.94 8.08
C GLY A 25 -0.60 18.43 6.66
N LEU A 26 -0.02 19.56 6.20
CA LEU A 26 -0.37 20.15 4.91
C LEU A 26 0.83 20.41 4.00
N ALA A 27 1.85 19.54 4.05
CA ALA A 27 2.81 19.52 2.96
C ALA A 27 2.05 19.15 1.66
N PRO A 28 2.14 19.98 0.59
CA PRO A 28 1.54 19.62 -0.69
C PRO A 28 2.15 18.29 -1.15
N GLY A 29 1.33 17.24 -1.25
CA GLY A 29 1.75 15.92 -1.67
C GLY A 29 1.74 14.81 -0.62
N SER A 30 1.44 15.05 0.66
CA SER A 30 1.42 14.01 1.68
C SER A 30 0.01 13.47 1.98
N ARG A 31 -0.69 13.03 0.94
CA ARG A 31 -1.94 12.27 1.14
C ARG A 31 -1.63 10.79 1.16
N ALA A 32 -1.23 10.30 2.32
CA ALA A 32 -0.95 8.89 2.48
C ALA A 32 -2.24 8.05 2.41
N TYR A 33 -2.18 6.91 1.72
CA TYR A 33 -3.20 5.89 1.82
C TYR A 33 -3.64 5.69 3.28
N ARG A 34 -4.92 5.82 3.54
CA ARG A 34 -5.50 5.59 4.86
C ARG A 34 -6.19 4.23 4.84
N PRO A 35 -5.65 3.25 5.56
CA PRO A 35 -6.34 1.99 5.76
C PRO A 35 -7.67 2.27 6.47
N LEU A 36 -8.79 1.92 5.83
CA LEU A 36 -10.13 2.10 6.44
C LEU A 36 -10.34 1.22 7.68
N PRO A 37 -9.97 -0.06 7.68
CA PRO A 37 -10.06 -0.90 8.86
C PRO A 37 -8.92 -0.61 9.85
N GLN A 38 -9.25 -0.49 11.14
CA GLN A 38 -8.24 -0.30 12.19
C GLN A 38 -7.19 -1.42 12.22
N TRP A 39 -7.57 -2.65 11.88
CA TRP A 39 -6.67 -3.78 11.83
C TRP A 39 -5.60 -3.64 10.74
N GLU A 40 -5.91 -3.01 9.60
CA GLU A 40 -4.94 -2.76 8.54
C GLU A 40 -3.96 -1.66 8.92
N SER A 41 -4.37 -0.66 9.67
CA SER A 41 -3.55 0.51 10.01
C SER A 41 -2.26 0.12 10.75
N LYS A 42 -2.31 -0.90 11.59
CA LYS A 42 -1.14 -1.42 12.31
C LYS A 42 -0.06 -1.93 11.34
N PHE A 43 -0.45 -2.67 10.31
CA PHE A 43 0.49 -3.21 9.32
C PHE A 43 0.95 -2.12 8.37
N SER A 44 0.05 -1.26 7.93
CA SER A 44 0.36 -0.13 7.04
C SER A 44 1.38 0.84 7.62
N ALA A 45 1.36 1.06 8.94
CA ALA A 45 2.31 1.93 9.62
C ALA A 45 3.74 1.33 9.70
N GLN A 46 3.88 0.01 9.64
CA GLN A 46 5.15 -0.70 9.81
C GLN A 46 5.72 -1.21 8.49
N ALA A 47 4.86 -1.45 7.49
CA ALA A 47 5.26 -2.08 6.25
C ALA A 47 6.09 -1.14 5.36
N ARG A 48 7.15 -1.67 4.79
CA ARG A 48 7.93 -1.00 3.76
C ARG A 48 7.20 -1.01 2.43
N ARG A 49 7.14 0.17 1.80
CA ARG A 49 6.47 0.42 0.51
C ARG A 49 7.46 0.58 -0.64
N ASP A 50 8.74 0.60 -0.31
CA ASP A 50 9.87 0.82 -1.22
C ASP A 50 10.66 -0.45 -1.51
N VAL A 51 10.19 -1.60 -1.04
CA VAL A 51 10.76 -2.93 -1.32
C VAL A 51 9.79 -3.67 -2.23
N PHE A 52 10.26 -4.08 -3.39
CA PHE A 52 9.46 -4.69 -4.44
C PHE A 52 9.83 -6.15 -4.70
N PRO A 53 9.01 -6.93 -5.41
CA PRO A 53 9.31 -8.33 -5.70
C PRO A 53 10.67 -8.57 -6.37
N ASN A 54 11.12 -7.66 -7.23
CA ASN A 54 12.45 -7.79 -7.87
C ASN A 54 13.61 -7.55 -6.91
N ASP A 55 13.46 -6.64 -5.94
CA ASP A 55 14.51 -6.42 -4.93
C ASP A 55 14.73 -7.68 -4.10
N VAL A 56 13.61 -8.33 -3.74
CA VAL A 56 13.66 -9.60 -3.00
C VAL A 56 14.25 -10.72 -3.85
N ARG A 57 13.96 -10.79 -5.15
CA ARG A 57 14.58 -11.78 -6.05
C ARG A 57 16.08 -11.61 -6.13
N GLN A 58 16.56 -10.36 -6.17
CA GLN A 58 17.99 -10.07 -6.26
C GLN A 58 18.74 -10.33 -4.95
N LYS A 59 18.08 -10.15 -3.80
CA LYS A 59 18.68 -10.32 -2.47
C LYS A 59 17.69 -10.98 -1.51
N PRO A 60 17.40 -12.28 -1.67
CA PRO A 60 16.36 -12.95 -0.88
C PRO A 60 16.56 -12.83 0.62
N ASP A 61 17.79 -13.06 1.09
CA ASP A 61 18.12 -13.05 2.51
C ASP A 61 18.07 -11.65 3.15
N GLY A 62 18.12 -10.61 2.33
CA GLY A 62 18.11 -9.22 2.79
C GLY A 62 16.75 -8.74 3.30
N PHE A 63 15.68 -9.47 3.01
CA PHE A 63 14.31 -9.01 3.29
C PHE A 63 13.43 -9.98 4.07
N THR A 64 13.96 -11.13 4.49
CA THR A 64 13.20 -12.19 5.18
C THR A 64 12.48 -11.71 6.43
N ASN A 65 13.06 -10.76 7.16
CA ASN A 65 12.48 -10.17 8.37
C ASN A 65 11.87 -8.77 8.12
N THR A 66 11.66 -8.40 6.87
CA THR A 66 11.10 -7.09 6.51
C THR A 66 9.63 -7.24 6.20
N LEU A 67 8.78 -6.60 7.00
CA LEU A 67 7.38 -6.49 6.65
C LEU A 67 7.23 -5.57 5.43
N VAL A 68 6.70 -6.10 4.34
CA VAL A 68 6.44 -5.36 3.11
C VAL A 68 4.95 -5.24 2.85
N VAL A 69 4.58 -4.27 2.04
CA VAL A 69 3.23 -4.18 1.47
C VAL A 69 3.34 -4.12 -0.05
N TRP A 70 2.65 -5.05 -0.71
CA TRP A 70 2.56 -5.12 -2.16
C TRP A 70 1.14 -4.98 -2.63
N THR A 71 1.01 -4.37 -3.79
CA THR A 71 -0.26 -4.25 -4.49
C THR A 71 -0.19 -4.96 -5.82
N GLY A 72 -1.30 -5.50 -6.27
CA GLY A 72 -1.37 -6.15 -7.56
C GLY A 72 -2.78 -6.57 -7.91
N VAL A 73 -2.94 -7.10 -9.11
CA VAL A 73 -4.22 -7.67 -9.56
C VAL A 73 -4.14 -9.19 -9.47
N ILE A 74 -5.12 -9.81 -8.83
CA ILE A 74 -5.19 -11.26 -8.66
C ILE A 74 -5.34 -11.90 -10.04
N THR A 75 -4.42 -12.78 -10.38
CA THR A 75 -4.39 -13.52 -11.65
C THR A 75 -4.83 -14.97 -11.50
N ASN A 76 -4.67 -15.55 -10.30
CA ASN A 76 -5.09 -16.91 -10.00
C ASN A 76 -5.31 -17.09 -8.50
N ILE A 77 -6.20 -18.00 -8.13
CA ILE A 77 -6.48 -18.44 -6.77
C ILE A 77 -6.36 -19.95 -6.73
N GLU A 78 -5.51 -20.46 -5.84
CA GLU A 78 -5.25 -21.87 -5.67
C GLU A 78 -5.63 -22.31 -4.25
N TYR A 79 -6.48 -23.31 -4.14
CA TYR A 79 -6.81 -23.98 -2.88
C TYR A 79 -5.89 -25.18 -2.71
N ILE A 80 -5.01 -25.15 -1.71
CA ILE A 80 -3.92 -26.12 -1.54
C ILE A 80 -4.34 -27.26 -0.60
N ALA A 81 -5.23 -26.99 0.34
CA ALA A 81 -5.72 -27.97 1.30
C ALA A 81 -7.23 -27.84 1.52
N ASP A 82 -7.93 -28.95 1.47
CA ASP A 82 -9.33 -29.12 1.80
C ASP A 82 -9.48 -30.56 2.36
N PRO A 83 -10.01 -30.85 3.53
CA PRO A 83 -10.78 -29.98 4.42
C PRO A 83 -9.90 -29.06 5.33
N PRO A 84 -10.53 -28.24 6.19
CA PRO A 84 -9.85 -27.30 7.07
C PRO A 84 -8.72 -27.91 7.93
N PRO A 85 -7.66 -27.11 8.21
CA PRO A 85 -7.52 -25.68 7.86
C PRO A 85 -7.22 -25.53 6.37
N ARG A 86 -8.04 -24.74 5.67
CA ARG A 86 -7.83 -24.48 4.24
C ARG A 86 -6.66 -23.53 4.06
N MET A 87 -5.79 -23.89 3.15
CA MET A 87 -4.71 -23.03 2.70
C MET A 87 -5.07 -22.51 1.31
N VAL A 88 -5.07 -21.19 1.17
CA VAL A 88 -5.36 -20.51 -0.08
C VAL A 88 -4.16 -19.69 -0.51
N ARG A 89 -3.80 -19.81 -1.77
CA ARG A 89 -2.74 -19.02 -2.37
C ARG A 89 -3.31 -18.12 -3.46
N PHE A 90 -3.10 -16.82 -3.30
CA PHE A 90 -3.42 -15.81 -4.30
C PHE A 90 -2.16 -15.48 -5.09
N TYR A 91 -2.22 -15.62 -6.40
CA TYR A 91 -1.19 -15.12 -7.31
C TYR A 91 -1.64 -13.76 -7.85
N ALA A 92 -0.74 -12.78 -7.85
CA ALA A 92 -1.04 -11.44 -8.31
C ALA A 92 0.10 -10.90 -9.18
N ALA A 93 -0.25 -10.20 -10.25
CA ALA A 93 0.67 -9.35 -10.97
C ALA A 93 0.91 -8.08 -10.14
N HIS A 94 2.17 -7.79 -9.82
CA HIS A 94 2.50 -6.58 -9.06
C HIS A 94 2.26 -5.34 -9.91
N HIS A 95 1.68 -4.32 -9.28
CA HIS A 95 1.53 -2.99 -9.86
C HIS A 95 2.02 -1.95 -8.86
N TYR A 96 2.72 -0.92 -9.34
CA TYR A 96 3.02 0.22 -8.50
C TYR A 96 1.72 0.91 -8.10
N PHE A 97 1.66 1.34 -6.88
CA PHE A 97 0.47 1.95 -6.29
C PHE A 97 0.82 3.32 -5.73
N ASP A 98 -0.03 4.29 -6.01
CA ASP A 98 0.05 5.56 -5.33
C ASP A 98 -0.56 5.41 -3.93
N TRP A 99 0.30 5.34 -2.95
CA TRP A 99 -0.10 5.35 -1.54
C TRP A 99 -0.63 6.70 -1.08
N ILE A 100 -0.70 7.67 -2.00
CA ILE A 100 -1.23 9.00 -1.80
C ILE A 100 -2.64 9.00 -2.38
N GLU A 101 -3.63 9.18 -1.53
CA GLU A 101 -5.03 9.28 -1.95
C GLU A 101 -5.37 10.73 -2.29
N ASP A 102 -5.63 11.04 -3.56
CA ASP A 102 -6.23 12.32 -3.93
C ASP A 102 -7.76 12.25 -3.83
N ILE A 103 -8.26 12.58 -2.65
CA ILE A 103 -9.69 12.61 -2.35
C ILE A 103 -10.43 13.65 -3.22
N SER A 104 -9.70 14.62 -3.81
CA SER A 104 -10.31 15.68 -4.62
C SER A 104 -10.76 15.21 -6.00
N ILE A 105 -10.10 14.17 -6.53
CA ILE A 105 -10.32 13.73 -7.91
C ILE A 105 -11.45 12.74 -8.03
N GLN A 106 -11.60 11.82 -7.09
CA GLN A 106 -12.77 10.92 -7.08
C GLN A 106 -12.99 10.23 -5.73
N ARG A 107 -14.23 10.19 -5.34
CA ARG A 107 -14.69 9.39 -4.21
C ARG A 107 -14.35 7.92 -4.48
N GLU A 108 -13.39 7.36 -3.75
CA GLU A 108 -13.20 5.91 -3.57
C GLU A 108 -12.62 5.11 -4.74
N ARG A 109 -11.94 5.70 -5.69
CA ARG A 109 -11.21 4.93 -6.71
C ARG A 109 -9.72 4.89 -6.42
N PHE A 110 -9.15 3.71 -6.56
CA PHE A 110 -7.72 3.49 -6.44
C PHE A 110 -7.08 3.50 -7.83
N PHE A 111 -5.83 3.95 -7.89
CA PHE A 111 -5.09 3.98 -9.13
C PHE A 111 -3.85 3.09 -9.00
N LEU A 112 -3.72 2.13 -9.90
CA LEU A 112 -2.53 1.33 -10.07
C LEU A 112 -1.79 1.78 -11.32
N SER A 113 -0.47 1.78 -11.28
CA SER A 113 0.33 1.92 -12.50
C SER A 113 0.12 0.70 -13.40
N PRO A 114 0.08 0.86 -14.73
CA PRO A 114 0.14 -0.30 -15.64
C PRO A 114 1.46 -1.06 -15.52
N ARG A 115 2.49 -0.45 -14.94
CA ARG A 115 3.79 -1.08 -14.68
C ARG A 115 3.85 -1.73 -13.31
N GLY A 116 4.72 -2.76 -13.21
CA GLY A 116 5.01 -3.45 -11.97
C GLY A 116 6.29 -4.28 -12.08
N GLU A 117 6.58 -5.06 -11.07
CA GLU A 117 7.82 -5.83 -10.96
C GLU A 117 7.61 -7.33 -10.95
N GLY A 118 6.77 -7.81 -11.84
CA GLY A 118 6.49 -9.23 -11.99
C GLY A 118 5.40 -9.73 -11.06
N ALA A 119 5.41 -11.03 -10.77
CA ALA A 119 4.37 -11.65 -9.96
C ALA A 119 4.82 -11.85 -8.52
N PHE A 120 3.83 -11.84 -7.63
CA PHE A 120 3.98 -12.31 -6.27
C PHE A 120 2.85 -13.25 -5.90
N ALA A 121 3.05 -14.04 -4.86
CA ALA A 121 2.03 -14.90 -4.30
C ALA A 121 1.83 -14.60 -2.82
N VAL A 122 0.63 -14.82 -2.34
CA VAL A 122 0.27 -14.61 -0.93
C VAL A 122 -0.41 -15.88 -0.43
N GLN A 123 0.11 -16.45 0.64
CA GLN A 123 -0.47 -17.63 1.25
C GLN A 123 -1.25 -17.26 2.51
N TRP A 124 -2.50 -17.64 2.54
CA TRP A 124 -3.40 -17.44 3.68
C TRP A 124 -3.86 -18.78 4.23
N ILE A 125 -3.93 -18.90 5.54
CA ILE A 125 -4.42 -20.07 6.22
C ILE A 125 -5.74 -19.70 6.88
N ALA A 126 -6.84 -20.23 6.35
CA ALA A 126 -8.17 -20.04 6.91
C ALA A 126 -8.40 -21.10 8.00
N GLN A 127 -8.29 -20.69 9.25
CA GLN A 127 -8.45 -21.60 10.40
C GLN A 127 -9.90 -21.69 10.87
N THR A 128 -10.69 -20.67 10.64
CA THR A 128 -12.07 -20.55 11.08
C THR A 128 -13.03 -20.41 9.90
N ALA A 129 -14.31 -20.62 10.16
CA ALA A 129 -15.36 -20.36 9.17
C ALA A 129 -15.42 -18.89 8.72
N ASP A 130 -15.08 -17.95 9.59
CA ASP A 130 -15.06 -16.54 9.25
C ASP A 130 -13.83 -16.19 8.40
N ASP A 131 -12.68 -16.81 8.65
CA ASP A 131 -11.51 -16.72 7.75
C ASP A 131 -11.86 -17.26 6.36
N GLN A 132 -12.63 -18.33 6.29
CA GLN A 132 -13.07 -18.88 5.00
C GLN A 132 -14.00 -17.91 4.27
N LYS A 133 -15.01 -17.35 4.94
CA LYS A 133 -15.89 -16.33 4.35
C LYS A 133 -15.10 -15.09 3.89
N PHE A 134 -14.05 -14.74 4.63
CA PHE A 134 -13.17 -13.66 4.23
C PHE A 134 -12.44 -13.98 2.92
N VAL A 135 -11.86 -15.18 2.81
CA VAL A 135 -11.15 -15.62 1.60
C VAL A 135 -12.08 -15.76 0.40
N ASP A 136 -13.31 -16.25 0.60
CA ASP A 136 -14.30 -16.45 -0.46
C ASP A 136 -14.78 -15.13 -1.10
N GLN A 137 -14.45 -13.99 -0.52
CA GLN A 137 -14.73 -12.67 -1.10
C GLN A 137 -13.74 -12.28 -2.20
N PHE A 138 -12.57 -12.95 -2.28
CA PHE A 138 -11.55 -12.63 -3.26
C PHE A 138 -11.86 -13.31 -4.60
N ALA A 139 -11.62 -12.61 -5.69
CA ALA A 139 -11.81 -13.13 -7.04
C ALA A 139 -10.62 -12.75 -7.94
N VAL A 140 -10.43 -13.51 -9.00
CA VAL A 140 -9.52 -13.13 -10.08
C VAL A 140 -9.97 -11.79 -10.66
N GLY A 141 -9.03 -10.88 -10.86
CA GLY A 141 -9.30 -9.51 -11.28
C GLY A 141 -9.51 -8.52 -10.13
N ASP A 142 -9.62 -8.96 -8.86
CA ASP A 142 -9.61 -8.04 -7.73
C ASP A 142 -8.20 -7.43 -7.56
N MET A 143 -8.13 -6.15 -7.19
CA MET A 143 -6.89 -5.57 -6.69
C MET A 143 -6.63 -6.10 -5.28
N LEU A 144 -5.44 -6.62 -5.07
CA LEU A 144 -4.96 -7.16 -3.80
C LEU A 144 -3.99 -6.16 -3.17
N ILE A 145 -4.20 -5.84 -1.91
CA ILE A 145 -3.20 -5.22 -1.03
C ILE A 145 -2.79 -6.28 -0.02
N ALA A 146 -1.51 -6.65 -0.01
CA ALA A 146 -1.00 -7.73 0.82
C ALA A 146 0.16 -7.28 1.69
N TYR A 147 0.05 -7.54 2.98
CA TYR A 147 1.09 -7.31 3.98
C TYR A 147 1.68 -8.64 4.40
N GLY A 148 3.00 -8.75 4.40
CA GLY A 148 3.66 -9.99 4.80
C GLY A 148 5.18 -9.93 4.74
N TYR A 149 5.79 -11.03 5.09
CA TYR A 149 7.24 -11.19 5.01
C TYR A 149 7.59 -12.02 3.77
N PRO A 150 8.53 -11.56 2.93
CA PRO A 150 9.02 -12.37 1.82
C PRO A 150 9.73 -13.61 2.36
N THR A 151 9.28 -14.81 1.99
CA THR A 151 9.83 -16.06 2.53
C THR A 151 10.28 -17.03 1.46
N VAL A 152 9.63 -17.04 0.31
CA VAL A 152 9.92 -18.00 -0.77
C VAL A 152 10.10 -17.27 -2.07
N VAL A 153 11.28 -17.43 -2.67
CA VAL A 153 11.58 -16.92 -4.02
C VAL A 153 11.51 -18.09 -4.99
N ARG A 154 10.68 -17.92 -6.02
CA ARG A 154 10.58 -18.84 -7.15
C ARG A 154 10.94 -18.10 -8.44
N SER A 155 11.19 -18.84 -9.51
CA SER A 155 11.56 -18.24 -10.80
C SER A 155 10.49 -17.27 -11.33
N ASN A 156 9.22 -17.53 -11.06
CA ASN A 156 8.10 -16.77 -11.59
C ASN A 156 7.36 -15.89 -10.56
N TYR A 157 7.62 -16.06 -9.25
CA TYR A 157 7.01 -15.22 -8.20
C TYR A 157 7.83 -15.18 -6.92
N VAL A 158 7.54 -14.20 -6.07
CA VAL A 158 7.98 -14.14 -4.67
C VAL A 158 6.76 -14.34 -3.78
N ALA A 159 6.87 -15.19 -2.76
CA ALA A 159 5.76 -15.44 -1.85
C ALA A 159 5.88 -14.65 -0.54
N LEU A 160 4.75 -14.09 -0.10
CA LEU A 160 4.51 -13.66 1.27
C LEU A 160 3.85 -14.80 2.04
N ASN A 161 4.56 -15.40 2.99
CA ASN A 161 4.06 -16.58 3.70
C ASN A 161 4.51 -16.62 5.17
N PRO A 162 3.59 -16.64 6.14
CA PRO A 162 2.17 -16.39 5.94
C PRO A 162 1.91 -14.89 5.68
N ALA A 163 0.81 -14.60 5.01
CA ALA A 163 0.34 -13.23 4.92
C ALA A 163 -0.08 -12.75 6.33
N GLN A 164 0.27 -11.52 6.63
CA GLN A 164 -0.11 -10.90 7.90
C GLN A 164 -1.47 -10.22 7.80
N ASN A 165 -1.76 -9.71 6.61
CA ASN A 165 -3.01 -9.02 6.33
C ASN A 165 -3.26 -8.95 4.82
N LEU A 166 -4.53 -9.02 4.43
CA LEU A 166 -4.99 -8.94 3.03
C LEU A 166 -6.19 -8.01 2.92
N ARG A 167 -6.27 -7.29 1.81
CA ARG A 167 -7.44 -6.53 1.41
C ARG A 167 -7.71 -6.72 -0.08
N ALA A 168 -8.96 -7.03 -0.44
CA ALA A 168 -9.42 -7.05 -1.82
C ALA A 168 -10.21 -5.79 -2.16
N ILE A 169 -9.98 -5.26 -3.34
CA ILE A 169 -10.70 -4.13 -3.91
C ILE A 169 -11.26 -4.57 -5.26
N LYS A 170 -12.57 -4.45 -5.40
CA LYS A 170 -13.28 -4.93 -6.60
C LYS A 170 -12.91 -4.09 -7.84
N PRO A 171 -12.98 -4.68 -9.06
CA PRO A 171 -12.53 -4.02 -10.29
C PRO A 171 -13.18 -2.66 -10.57
N GLN A 172 -14.41 -2.44 -10.12
CA GLN A 172 -15.10 -1.16 -10.30
C GLN A 172 -14.52 -0.02 -9.44
N TRP A 173 -13.69 -0.34 -8.44
CA TRP A 173 -13.11 0.62 -7.50
C TRP A 173 -11.64 0.93 -7.75
N TYR A 174 -11.03 0.38 -8.80
CA TYR A 174 -9.67 0.74 -9.19
C TYR A 174 -9.52 0.92 -10.71
N ARG A 175 -8.45 1.58 -11.12
CA ARG A 175 -8.09 1.83 -12.52
C ARG A 175 -6.59 1.65 -12.70
N THR A 176 -6.21 1.18 -13.89
CA THR A 176 -4.81 0.95 -14.28
C THR A 176 -4.36 1.77 -15.50
N ASP A 177 -5.25 2.57 -16.06
CA ASP A 177 -5.06 3.23 -17.35
C ASP A 177 -4.94 4.76 -17.27
N ILE A 178 -4.92 5.33 -16.08
CA ILE A 178 -4.93 6.78 -15.87
C ILE A 178 -3.56 7.33 -15.50
N LEU A 179 -2.90 6.68 -14.56
CA LEU A 179 -1.65 7.14 -14.00
C LEU A 179 -0.59 6.05 -14.10
N ASP A 180 0.62 6.44 -14.46
CA ASP A 180 1.80 5.59 -14.41
C ASP A 180 2.72 6.13 -13.33
N TYR A 181 2.72 5.45 -12.21
CA TYR A 181 3.65 5.74 -11.13
C TYR A 181 5.01 5.11 -11.38
N GLY A 182 5.85 4.83 -11.01
CA GLY A 182 7.07 4.07 -11.09
C GLY A 182 7.51 3.70 -9.69
N ARG A 183 8.75 3.41 -9.56
CA ARG A 183 9.39 3.31 -8.25
C ARG A 183 9.38 4.66 -7.55
N PRO A 184 9.39 4.70 -6.21
CA PRO A 184 9.55 5.93 -5.45
C PRO A 184 10.73 6.76 -5.97
N GLY A 185 10.47 8.03 -6.31
CA GLY A 185 11.45 8.92 -6.91
C GLY A 185 11.40 9.01 -8.44
N GLU A 186 10.69 8.13 -9.12
CA GLU A 186 10.38 8.30 -10.54
C GLU A 186 9.21 9.27 -10.74
N PRO A 187 9.25 10.12 -11.78
CA PRO A 187 8.15 11.01 -12.07
C PRO A 187 6.91 10.21 -12.51
N SER A 188 5.77 10.49 -11.92
CA SER A 188 4.50 9.95 -12.39
C SER A 188 4.09 10.58 -13.73
N LYS A 189 3.41 9.81 -14.58
CA LYS A 189 2.90 10.25 -15.88
C LYS A 189 1.39 10.07 -15.93
N ILE A 190 0.67 11.11 -16.30
CA ILE A 190 -0.75 11.01 -16.62
C ILE A 190 -0.86 10.38 -18.01
N LEU A 191 -1.54 9.23 -18.08
CA LEU A 191 -1.73 8.48 -19.33
C LEU A 191 -3.04 8.88 -20.02
N LYS A 192 -4.08 9.13 -19.25
CA LYS A 192 -5.39 9.60 -19.72
C LYS A 192 -5.99 10.57 -18.73
N THR A 193 -6.74 11.53 -19.22
CA THR A 193 -7.59 12.35 -18.36
C THR A 193 -8.76 11.54 -17.83
N ALA A 194 -9.03 11.66 -16.54
CA ALA A 194 -10.01 10.84 -15.82
C ALA A 194 -11.49 11.30 -16.02
N TRP A 195 -11.82 11.94 -17.15
CA TRP A 195 -13.15 12.46 -17.49
C TRP A 195 -13.95 11.51 -18.35
#